data_d865f482000f2adea07de6adf55acb60
#
_entry.id   d865f482000f2adea07de6adf55acb60
#
_cell.length_a   1.000
_cell.length_b   1.000
_cell.length_c   1.000
_cell.angle_alpha   90.00
_cell.angle_beta   90.00
_cell.angle_gamma   90.00
#
_symmetry.space_group_name_H-M   'P 1'
#
loop_
_entity.id
_entity.type
_entity.pdbx_description
1 polymer ?
#
loop_
_entity_poly.entity_id
_entity_poly.type
_entity_poly.pdbx_seq_one_letter_code
_entity_poly.pdbx_strand_id
1 'polypeptide(L)'
;MERPADKIYDVLKRYWGFTEFRPVQERIIRSVMDGRDTLALMPTGGGKSLTYQIPGLAQEGLCIVVTPLIALMKDQVDRLRARHIPAVAIHSGLSPRAIDIALDNCVYGDVKFLYVAPERLATEAFRLRVVRMNVSLVAVDEAHCISQWGYDFRPAYLKIAEIREL
;
A
#
# COMPACT_ATOMS: atom_id res chain seq x y z
N MET A 1 -6.56 22.89 14.99
CA MET A 1 -5.91 21.58 14.75
C MET A 1 -7.00 20.53 14.60
N GLU A 2 -7.21 20.08 13.39
CA GLU A 2 -8.21 19.03 13.12
C GLU A 2 -7.87 17.76 13.87
N ARG A 3 -8.85 17.14 14.48
CA ARG A 3 -8.65 15.86 15.15
C ARG A 3 -8.30 14.80 14.09
N PRO A 4 -7.34 13.89 14.34
CA PRO A 4 -7.00 12.81 13.41
C PRO A 4 -8.22 12.00 12.96
N ALA A 5 -9.26 11.94 13.78
CA ALA A 5 -10.51 11.27 13.47
C ALA A 5 -11.29 11.94 12.33
N ASP A 6 -11.24 13.25 12.25
CA ASP A 6 -12.00 13.99 11.25
C ASP A 6 -11.37 13.81 9.86
N LYS A 7 -10.05 13.75 9.81
CA LYS A 7 -9.30 13.60 8.55
C LYS A 7 -9.56 12.27 7.83
N ILE A 8 -9.71 11.16 8.54
CA ILE A 8 -10.02 9.86 7.91
C ILE A 8 -11.44 9.83 7.32
N TYR A 9 -12.40 10.48 7.97
CA TYR A 9 -13.77 10.61 7.44
C TYR A 9 -13.83 11.55 6.24
N ASP A 10 -13.08 12.63 6.25
CA ASP A 10 -12.98 13.55 5.12
C ASP A 10 -12.40 12.86 3.88
N VAL A 11 -11.37 12.05 4.05
CA VAL A 11 -10.79 11.23 2.98
C VAL A 11 -11.80 10.22 2.45
N LEU A 12 -12.50 9.52 3.33
CA LEU A 12 -13.51 8.55 2.94
C LEU A 12 -14.62 9.20 2.10
N LYS A 13 -15.14 10.31 2.57
CA LYS A 13 -16.20 11.06 1.88
C LYS A 13 -15.72 11.61 0.53
N ARG A 14 -14.54 12.21 0.52
CA ARG A 14 -14.00 12.86 -0.67
C ARG A 14 -13.73 11.89 -1.81
N TYR A 15 -13.14 10.73 -1.54
CA TYR A 15 -12.67 9.81 -2.57
C TYR A 15 -13.61 8.63 -2.82
N TRP A 16 -14.40 8.22 -1.84
CA TRP A 16 -15.32 7.08 -1.96
C TRP A 16 -16.80 7.47 -1.83
N GLY A 17 -17.11 8.66 -1.33
CA GLY A 17 -18.47 9.13 -1.15
C GLY A 17 -19.20 8.47 0.03
N PHE A 18 -18.51 7.72 0.87
CA PHE A 18 -19.07 7.11 2.06
C PHE A 18 -18.94 8.04 3.26
N THR A 19 -19.89 7.94 4.20
CA THR A 19 -19.90 8.74 5.42
C THR A 19 -19.53 7.94 6.67
N GLU A 20 -19.52 6.62 6.57
CA GLU A 20 -19.26 5.72 7.69
C GLU A 20 -18.34 4.58 7.29
N PHE A 21 -17.49 4.18 8.23
CA PHE A 21 -16.71 2.96 8.14
C PHE A 21 -17.47 1.79 8.74
N ARG A 22 -17.17 0.58 8.27
CA ARG A 22 -17.52 -0.62 9.03
C ARG A 22 -16.70 -0.62 10.34
N PRO A 23 -17.24 -1.14 11.47
CA PRO A 23 -16.56 -1.05 12.78
C PRO A 23 -15.12 -1.58 12.77
N VAL A 24 -14.87 -2.70 12.07
CA VAL A 24 -13.53 -3.30 11.95
C VAL A 24 -12.58 -2.41 11.15
N GLN A 25 -13.08 -1.79 10.07
CA GLN A 25 -12.26 -0.88 9.27
C GLN A 25 -11.75 0.31 10.09
N GLU A 26 -12.63 0.96 10.83
CA GLU A 26 -12.27 2.12 11.63
C GLU A 26 -11.22 1.79 12.70
N ARG A 27 -11.38 0.66 13.39
CA ARG A 27 -10.41 0.22 14.40
C ARG A 27 -9.01 0.01 13.81
N ILE A 28 -8.94 -0.64 12.63
CA ILE A 28 -7.68 -0.88 11.93
C ILE A 28 -7.06 0.45 11.49
N ILE A 29 -7.84 1.32 10.86
CA ILE A 29 -7.39 2.62 10.37
C ILE A 29 -6.84 3.46 11.52
N ARG A 30 -7.52 3.52 12.64
CA ARG A 30 -7.06 4.27 13.82
C ARG A 30 -5.76 3.71 14.39
N SER A 31 -5.62 2.39 14.44
CA SER A 31 -4.38 1.75 14.89
C SER A 31 -3.19 2.15 14.01
N VAL A 32 -3.40 2.16 12.69
CA VAL A 32 -2.37 2.58 11.72
C VAL A 32 -2.07 4.08 11.87
N MET A 33 -3.09 4.91 12.01
CA MET A 33 -2.92 6.37 12.19
C MET A 33 -2.18 6.72 13.49
N ASP A 34 -2.31 5.89 14.51
CA ASP A 34 -1.55 6.02 15.76
C ASP A 34 -0.09 5.57 15.66
N GLY A 35 0.36 5.18 14.47
CA GLY A 35 1.73 4.73 14.21
C GLY A 35 2.03 3.32 14.72
N ARG A 36 1.00 2.51 14.94
CA ARG A 36 1.17 1.13 15.43
C ARG A 36 1.28 0.15 14.27
N ASP A 37 2.19 -0.80 14.41
CA ASP A 37 2.18 -1.98 13.55
C ASP A 37 0.89 -2.75 13.76
N THR A 38 0.16 -3.01 12.68
CA THR A 38 -1.20 -3.51 12.76
C THR A 38 -1.37 -4.76 11.91
N LEU A 39 -1.80 -5.85 12.51
CA LEU A 39 -2.25 -7.04 11.80
C LEU A 39 -3.78 -7.00 11.69
N ALA A 40 -4.27 -6.88 10.46
CA ALA A 40 -5.69 -6.81 10.18
C ALA A 40 -6.21 -8.15 9.64
N LEU A 41 -7.07 -8.78 10.41
CA LEU A 41 -7.78 -10.00 10.01
C LEU A 41 -9.20 -9.63 9.60
N MET A 42 -9.50 -9.79 8.31
CA MET A 42 -10.79 -9.42 7.74
C MET A 42 -11.30 -10.53 6.81
N PRO A 43 -12.62 -10.77 6.78
CA PRO A 43 -13.19 -11.70 5.81
C PRO A 43 -13.05 -11.16 4.38
N THR A 44 -13.07 -12.05 3.40
CA THR A 44 -13.12 -11.70 1.98
C THR A 44 -14.33 -10.80 1.71
N GLY A 45 -14.13 -9.71 0.97
CA GLY A 45 -15.20 -8.73 0.68
C GLY A 45 -15.48 -7.75 1.82
N GLY A 46 -14.67 -7.73 2.87
CA GLY A 46 -14.83 -6.84 4.02
C GLY A 46 -14.38 -5.39 3.83
N GLY A 47 -13.98 -5.00 2.61
CA GLY A 47 -13.43 -3.66 2.36
C GLY A 47 -11.99 -3.51 2.88
N LYS A 48 -11.18 -4.53 2.72
CA LYS A 48 -9.81 -4.62 3.23
C LYS A 48 -8.90 -3.52 2.69
N SER A 49 -9.01 -3.16 1.42
CA SER A 49 -8.15 -2.15 0.80
C SER A 49 -8.30 -0.76 1.42
N LEU A 50 -9.49 -0.40 1.90
CA LEU A 50 -9.70 0.88 2.60
C LEU A 50 -8.84 1.00 3.87
N THR A 51 -8.53 -0.12 4.52
CA THR A 51 -7.78 -0.10 5.77
C THR A 51 -6.34 0.39 5.63
N TYR A 52 -5.77 0.35 4.43
CA TYR A 52 -4.47 0.98 4.16
C TYR A 52 -4.58 2.18 3.21
N GLN A 53 -5.59 2.23 2.34
CA GLN A 53 -5.77 3.36 1.43
C GLN A 53 -6.18 4.63 2.17
N ILE A 54 -7.06 4.54 3.14
CA ILE A 54 -7.47 5.70 3.95
C ILE A 54 -6.29 6.28 4.74
N PRO A 55 -5.55 5.51 5.57
CA PRO A 55 -4.40 6.07 6.27
C PRO A 55 -3.29 6.53 5.32
N GLY A 56 -3.10 5.84 4.20
CA GLY A 56 -2.14 6.27 3.18
C GLY A 56 -2.45 7.65 2.62
N LEU A 57 -3.73 7.98 2.40
CA LEU A 57 -4.18 9.28 1.93
C LEU A 57 -4.22 10.34 3.04
N ALA A 58 -4.52 9.94 4.26
CA ALA A 58 -4.62 10.85 5.39
C ALA A 58 -3.27 11.34 5.90
N GLN A 59 -2.19 10.63 5.59
CA GLN A 59 -0.81 10.99 5.97
C GLN A 59 -0.07 11.57 4.77
N GLU A 60 0.91 12.44 5.05
CA GLU A 60 1.86 12.86 4.01
C GLU A 60 2.78 11.70 3.65
N GLY A 61 3.20 11.66 2.39
CA GLY A 61 4.12 10.64 1.91
C GLY A 61 3.45 9.54 1.10
N LEU A 62 4.25 8.57 0.75
CA LEU A 62 3.91 7.46 -0.13
C LEU A 62 3.55 6.22 0.68
N CYS A 63 2.51 5.52 0.27
CA CYS A 63 2.19 4.18 0.77
C CYS A 63 2.70 3.13 -0.22
N ILE A 64 3.56 2.24 0.26
CA ILE A 64 3.98 1.05 -0.50
C ILE A 64 3.04 -0.10 -0.17
N VAL A 65 2.43 -0.69 -1.19
CA VAL A 65 1.55 -1.85 -1.06
C VAL A 65 2.22 -3.07 -1.68
N VAL A 66 2.53 -4.04 -0.86
CA VAL A 66 3.11 -5.32 -1.31
C VAL A 66 2.00 -6.31 -1.53
N THR A 67 1.88 -6.80 -2.76
CA THR A 67 0.85 -7.78 -3.15
C THR A 67 1.41 -8.77 -4.16
N PRO A 68 1.02 -10.07 -4.10
CA PRO A 68 1.61 -11.07 -4.95
C PRO A 68 0.97 -11.19 -6.34
N LEU A 69 -0.21 -10.61 -6.53
CA LEU A 69 -1.05 -10.84 -7.71
C LEU A 69 -1.07 -9.62 -8.64
N ILE A 70 -0.46 -9.74 -9.82
CA ILE A 70 -0.34 -8.65 -10.80
C ILE A 70 -1.71 -8.15 -11.25
N ALA A 71 -2.68 -9.04 -11.48
CA ALA A 71 -4.02 -8.65 -11.92
C ALA A 71 -4.73 -7.77 -10.88
N LEU A 72 -4.65 -8.13 -9.60
CA LEU A 72 -5.21 -7.32 -8.51
C LEU A 72 -4.50 -5.98 -8.35
N MET A 73 -3.18 -5.97 -8.52
CA MET A 73 -2.35 -4.77 -8.50
C MET A 73 -2.81 -3.76 -9.54
N LYS A 74 -2.98 -4.20 -10.78
CA LYS A 74 -3.47 -3.35 -11.88
C LYS A 74 -4.87 -2.81 -11.62
N ASP A 75 -5.78 -3.67 -11.18
CA ASP A 75 -7.16 -3.28 -10.87
C ASP A 75 -7.21 -2.23 -9.74
N GLN A 76 -6.45 -2.42 -8.69
CA GLN A 76 -6.34 -1.46 -7.59
C GLN A 76 -5.81 -0.11 -8.06
N VAL A 77 -4.75 -0.11 -8.86
CA VAL A 77 -4.17 1.12 -9.40
C VAL A 77 -5.17 1.85 -10.31
N ASP A 78 -5.87 1.13 -11.18
CA ASP A 78 -6.87 1.72 -12.05
C ASP A 78 -8.02 2.35 -11.27
N ARG A 79 -8.49 1.70 -10.21
CA ARG A 79 -9.53 2.23 -9.32
C ARG A 79 -9.09 3.49 -8.59
N LEU A 80 -7.84 3.54 -8.12
CA LEU A 80 -7.29 4.73 -7.47
C LEU A 80 -7.16 5.89 -8.46
N ARG A 81 -6.66 5.63 -9.65
CA ARG A 81 -6.54 6.65 -10.72
C ARG A 81 -7.89 7.19 -11.15
N ALA A 82 -8.91 6.33 -11.21
CA ALA A 82 -10.29 6.75 -11.51
C ALA A 82 -10.84 7.73 -10.45
N ARG A 83 -10.30 7.71 -9.24
CA ARG A 83 -10.59 8.65 -8.16
C ARG A 83 -9.64 9.84 -8.10
N HIS A 84 -8.83 10.03 -9.13
CA HIS A 84 -7.80 11.08 -9.18
C HIS A 84 -6.72 10.95 -8.09
N ILE A 85 -6.44 9.72 -7.66
CA ILE A 85 -5.37 9.41 -6.71
C ILE A 85 -4.17 8.88 -7.50
N PRO A 86 -3.00 9.54 -7.45
CA PRO A 86 -1.80 9.08 -8.15
C PRO A 86 -1.32 7.74 -7.60
N ALA A 87 -1.30 6.73 -8.46
CA ALA A 87 -0.86 5.39 -8.11
C ALA A 87 -0.13 4.74 -9.27
N VAL A 88 0.87 3.93 -8.96
CA VAL A 88 1.62 3.15 -9.95
C VAL A 88 1.80 1.71 -9.47
N ALA A 89 1.94 0.80 -10.43
CA ALA A 89 2.22 -0.61 -10.17
C ALA A 89 3.54 -0.99 -10.86
N ILE A 90 4.39 -1.71 -10.13
CA ILE A 90 5.62 -2.28 -10.68
C ILE A 90 5.51 -3.79 -10.64
N HIS A 91 5.55 -4.40 -11.83
CA HIS A 91 5.41 -5.84 -12.01
C HIS A 91 6.31 -6.34 -13.13
N SER A 92 6.44 -7.66 -13.26
CA SER A 92 7.33 -8.31 -14.23
C SER A 92 6.98 -8.05 -15.71
N GLY A 93 5.76 -7.59 -15.99
CA GLY A 93 5.34 -7.23 -17.35
C GLY A 93 5.85 -5.87 -17.84
N LEU A 94 6.50 -5.08 -16.98
CA LEU A 94 7.06 -3.79 -17.36
C LEU A 94 8.49 -3.94 -17.89
N SER A 95 8.86 -3.08 -18.85
CA SER A 95 10.25 -2.95 -19.28
C SER A 95 11.12 -2.35 -18.16
N PRO A 96 12.44 -2.60 -18.16
CA PRO A 96 13.34 -1.96 -17.19
C PRO A 96 13.23 -0.43 -17.18
N ARG A 97 13.08 0.18 -18.35
CA ARG A 97 12.88 1.63 -18.47
C ARG A 97 11.58 2.10 -17.83
N ALA A 98 10.49 1.38 -18.02
CA ALA A 98 9.21 1.72 -17.41
C ALA A 98 9.27 1.59 -15.88
N ILE A 99 9.99 0.60 -15.37
CA ILE A 99 10.24 0.44 -13.93
C ILE A 99 11.03 1.62 -13.38
N ASP A 100 12.11 2.02 -14.05
CA ASP A 100 12.93 3.17 -13.63
C ASP A 100 12.10 4.46 -13.60
N ILE A 101 11.30 4.72 -14.62
CA ILE A 101 10.41 5.89 -14.66
C ILE A 101 9.41 5.86 -13.51
N ALA A 102 8.78 4.73 -13.25
CA ALA A 102 7.81 4.59 -12.16
C ALA A 102 8.47 4.83 -10.79
N LEU A 103 9.65 4.28 -10.56
CA LEU A 103 10.41 4.48 -9.32
C LEU A 103 10.86 5.94 -9.16
N ASP A 104 11.33 6.57 -10.22
CA ASP A 104 11.70 7.99 -10.18
C ASP A 104 10.50 8.89 -9.90
N ASN A 105 9.33 8.56 -10.43
CA ASN A 105 8.10 9.28 -10.11
C ASN A 105 7.69 9.12 -8.63
N CYS A 106 8.03 8.00 -8.00
CA CYS A 106 7.83 7.82 -6.56
C CYS A 106 8.79 8.66 -5.72
N VAL A 107 9.98 8.97 -6.21
CA VAL A 107 10.96 9.83 -5.53
C VAL A 107 10.66 11.30 -5.73
N TYR A 108 10.45 11.71 -6.98
CA TYR A 108 10.40 13.12 -7.39
C TYR A 108 9.00 13.63 -7.71
N GLY A 109 8.04 12.74 -7.95
CA GLY A 109 6.68 13.09 -8.32
C GLY A 109 5.72 13.05 -7.14
N ASP A 110 4.44 12.98 -7.48
CA ASP A 110 3.33 13.05 -6.53
C ASP A 110 2.64 11.69 -6.30
N VAL A 111 3.29 10.58 -6.66
CA VAL A 111 2.74 9.24 -6.46
C VAL A 111 2.37 9.02 -5.00
N LYS A 112 1.14 8.57 -4.77
CA LYS A 112 0.61 8.33 -3.43
C LYS A 112 0.64 6.86 -3.03
N PHE A 113 0.43 5.96 -4.01
CA PHE A 113 0.47 4.51 -3.80
C PHE A 113 1.39 3.84 -4.81
N LEU A 114 2.33 3.07 -4.30
CA LEU A 114 3.22 2.21 -5.08
C LEU A 114 2.88 0.76 -4.80
N TYR A 115 2.30 0.07 -5.77
CA TYR A 115 2.03 -1.36 -5.69
C TYR A 115 3.20 -2.14 -6.28
N VAL A 116 3.72 -3.08 -5.51
CA VAL A 116 4.89 -3.89 -5.89
C VAL A 116 4.68 -5.35 -5.53
N ALA A 117 5.23 -6.24 -6.37
CA ALA A 117 5.39 -7.63 -5.99
C ALA A 117 6.51 -7.77 -4.94
N PRO A 118 6.41 -8.75 -4.02
CA PRO A 118 7.41 -8.89 -2.95
C PRO A 118 8.83 -9.10 -3.46
N GLU A 119 9.01 -9.74 -4.60
CA GLU A 119 10.32 -9.98 -5.22
C GLU A 119 11.02 -8.68 -5.64
N ARG A 120 10.24 -7.63 -5.95
CA ARG A 120 10.79 -6.32 -6.35
C ARG A 120 11.50 -5.60 -5.23
N LEU A 121 11.13 -5.87 -3.98
CA LEU A 121 11.75 -5.24 -2.80
C LEU A 121 13.23 -5.59 -2.67
N ALA A 122 13.66 -6.73 -3.20
CA ALA A 122 15.05 -7.18 -3.17
C ALA A 122 15.90 -6.65 -4.35
N THR A 123 15.28 -6.04 -5.35
CA THR A 123 16.00 -5.51 -6.51
C THR A 123 16.83 -4.28 -6.16
N GLU A 124 17.98 -4.15 -6.80
CA GLU A 124 18.85 -2.99 -6.63
C GLU A 124 18.15 -1.69 -7.03
N ALA A 125 17.42 -1.71 -8.16
CA ALA A 125 16.68 -0.56 -8.65
C ALA A 125 15.69 -0.02 -7.61
N PHE A 126 14.97 -0.90 -6.92
CA PHE A 126 14.06 -0.52 -5.83
C PHE A 126 14.83 0.00 -4.61
N ARG A 127 15.84 -0.73 -4.16
CA ARG A 127 16.59 -0.40 -2.94
C ARG A 127 17.31 0.94 -3.04
N LEU A 128 17.85 1.28 -4.19
CA LEU A 128 18.51 2.57 -4.41
C LEU A 128 17.52 3.75 -4.36
N ARG A 129 16.26 3.53 -4.69
CA ARG A 129 15.27 4.62 -4.74
C ARG A 129 14.41 4.73 -3.49
N VAL A 130 14.11 3.61 -2.82
CA VAL A 130 13.24 3.64 -1.64
C VAL A 130 13.80 4.52 -0.53
N VAL A 131 15.12 4.57 -0.37
CA VAL A 131 15.80 5.42 0.62
C VAL A 131 15.58 6.92 0.37
N ARG A 132 15.18 7.29 -0.85
CA ARG A 132 14.88 8.67 -1.24
C ARG A 132 13.39 8.97 -1.28
N MET A 133 12.54 7.95 -1.12
CA MET A 133 11.10 8.12 -1.06
C MET A 133 10.69 8.57 0.34
N ASN A 134 9.66 9.41 0.42
CA ASN A 134 9.03 9.73 1.70
C ASN A 134 7.94 8.69 1.99
N VAL A 135 8.32 7.53 2.49
CA VAL A 135 7.39 6.43 2.78
C VAL A 135 6.73 6.65 4.13
N SER A 136 5.40 6.77 4.12
CA SER A 136 4.60 6.92 5.34
C SER A 136 4.03 5.61 5.87
N LEU A 137 3.81 4.64 4.98
CA LEU A 137 3.15 3.38 5.31
C LEU A 137 3.61 2.27 4.37
N VAL A 138 3.83 1.10 4.92
CA VAL A 138 4.00 -0.14 4.14
C VAL A 138 2.84 -1.06 4.47
N ALA A 139 2.01 -1.36 3.48
CA ALA A 139 0.90 -2.29 3.61
C ALA A 139 1.27 -3.62 2.94
N VAL A 140 1.15 -4.70 3.67
CA VAL A 140 1.40 -6.05 3.16
C VAL A 140 0.06 -6.74 2.97
N ASP A 141 -0.36 -6.85 1.72
CA ASP A 141 -1.59 -7.57 1.36
C ASP A 141 -1.31 -9.07 1.23
N GLU A 142 -2.32 -9.89 1.46
CA GLU A 142 -2.19 -11.35 1.44
C GLU A 142 -1.07 -11.84 2.39
N ALA A 143 -1.02 -11.30 3.60
CA ALA A 143 0.06 -11.57 4.56
C ALA A 143 0.17 -13.05 4.97
N HIS A 144 -0.89 -13.86 4.74
CA HIS A 144 -0.84 -15.30 4.94
C HIS A 144 0.23 -15.99 4.08
N CYS A 145 0.67 -15.36 2.98
CA CYS A 145 1.77 -15.87 2.14
C CYS A 145 3.11 -16.00 2.87
N ILE A 146 3.23 -15.43 4.08
CA ILE A 146 4.42 -15.59 4.93
C ILE A 146 4.49 -17.00 5.58
N SER A 147 3.37 -17.72 5.67
CA SER A 147 3.32 -19.00 6.33
C SER A 147 3.90 -20.12 5.46
N GLN A 148 4.96 -20.75 5.93
CA GLN A 148 5.57 -21.93 5.30
C GLN A 148 4.66 -23.16 5.30
N TRP A 149 3.63 -23.16 6.13
CA TRP A 149 2.66 -24.26 6.28
C TRP A 149 1.38 -24.04 5.46
N GLY A 150 1.22 -22.84 4.89
CA GLY A 150 0.13 -22.54 3.98
C GLY A 150 0.45 -22.93 2.54
N TYR A 151 -0.56 -23.36 1.77
CA TYR A 151 -0.37 -23.71 0.36
C TYR A 151 -0.12 -22.50 -0.56
N ASP A 152 -0.34 -21.27 -0.07
CA ASP A 152 -0.03 -20.02 -0.78
C ASP A 152 1.34 -19.44 -0.38
N PHE A 153 2.20 -20.21 0.28
CA PHE A 153 3.49 -19.76 0.74
C PHE A 153 4.35 -19.17 -0.41
N ARG A 154 4.87 -17.98 -0.15
CA ARG A 154 5.81 -17.27 -1.05
C ARG A 154 7.05 -16.86 -0.28
N PRO A 155 8.23 -17.46 -0.59
CA PRO A 155 9.47 -17.17 0.15
C PRO A 155 9.85 -15.70 0.22
N ALA A 156 9.53 -14.91 -0.81
CA ALA A 156 9.83 -13.48 -0.82
C ALA A 156 9.13 -12.70 0.30
N TYR A 157 8.01 -13.19 0.84
CA TYR A 157 7.33 -12.56 1.98
C TYR A 157 8.15 -12.59 3.27
N LEU A 158 9.05 -13.55 3.43
CA LEU A 158 9.93 -13.62 4.60
C LEU A 158 10.90 -12.45 4.68
N LYS A 159 11.17 -11.79 3.56
CA LYS A 159 12.14 -10.69 3.45
C LYS A 159 11.52 -9.31 3.45
N ILE A 160 10.19 -9.18 3.49
CA ILE A 160 9.52 -7.87 3.43
C ILE A 160 9.96 -6.96 4.58
N ALA A 161 10.18 -7.51 5.77
CA ALA A 161 10.59 -6.73 6.94
C ALA A 161 11.94 -6.01 6.75
N GLU A 162 12.79 -6.47 5.84
CA GLU A 162 14.08 -5.84 5.54
C GLU A 162 13.92 -4.40 5.02
N ILE A 163 12.76 -4.03 4.48
CA ILE A 163 12.48 -2.67 4.02
C ILE A 163 12.54 -1.64 5.15
N ARG A 164 12.36 -2.06 6.41
CA ARG A 164 12.45 -1.18 7.58
C ARG A 164 13.85 -0.68 7.85
N GLU A 165 14.84 -1.37 7.35
CA GLU A 165 16.25 -1.02 7.54
C GLU A 165 16.76 -0.01 6.49
N LEU A 166 15.93 0.26 5.48
CA LEU A 166 16.22 1.20 4.41
C LEU A 166 15.64 2.59 4.70
#